data_f2c949badaed389cb78cd6b1f53ed9b9
#
_entry.id   f2c949badaed389cb78cd6b1f53ed9b9
#
_cell.length_a   1.000
_cell.length_b   1.000
_cell.length_c   1.000
_cell.angle_alpha   90.00
_cell.angle_beta   90.00
_cell.angle_gamma   90.00
#
_symmetry.space_group_name_H-M   'P 1'
#
loop_
_entity.id
_entity.type
_entity.pdbx_description
1 polymer ?
#
loop_
_entity_poly.entity_id
_entity_poly.type
_entity_poly.pdbx_seq_one_letter_code
_entity_poly.pdbx_strand_id
1 'polypeptide(L)'
;MKKFFVIVGIMALVFAFSGCTAFETDTEALLSPPVFTEEQEKLNSALTEVIGEDYVLKYPENGNTNSAFIFEDLDGDGTEEAMAFYSVLDESTRINVLKNENGEWISVYTAPGFYGNIQKVDFVKIDEKGPVVVIKWEQEIGIYRYENEKLESVYRETCEGFEVADIDGNGFYEVAVFIGSPMRRTIVNMIYGENGKINVSEQISIHAQYDSIYSKISGLLFEDKHAYFIDSEISDGVYLTEIITFENGKAKREFVADFVDTGDSKNEDSSGEIIVLGGNYGERGIFLRNTKIGCLDTNADGIMEMPAEVRKDYAREASESIFFIQYVQHNGTEAVPVWNGIANTENGYLFEVPEKWNKTVEIEKSAASNSFVFCEKKNGNKIFEIFAVSKNDYQDKYEDYILAAEDETKNYYVKSYVAEGNEYYISPEKYTGSFIFI
;
A
#
# COMPACT_ATOMS: atom_id res chain seq x y z
N MET A 1 -37.93 51.82 20.82
CA MET A 1 -36.69 51.05 20.98
C MET A 1 -36.76 49.92 22.01
N LYS A 2 -37.21 50.12 23.23
CA LYS A 2 -37.27 49.03 24.25
C LYS A 2 -38.15 47.82 23.84
N LYS A 3 -39.25 48.00 23.13
CA LYS A 3 -40.12 46.89 22.67
C LYS A 3 -39.50 46.10 21.53
N PHE A 4 -38.65 46.68 20.73
CA PHE A 4 -37.96 46.00 19.63
C PHE A 4 -36.86 45.06 20.17
N PHE A 5 -36.13 45.46 21.18
CA PHE A 5 -35.10 44.61 21.81
C PHE A 5 -35.71 43.42 22.60
N VAL A 6 -36.90 43.55 23.13
CA VAL A 6 -37.61 42.45 23.83
C VAL A 6 -38.07 41.39 22.81
N ILE A 7 -38.56 41.81 21.62
CA ILE A 7 -38.97 40.87 20.55
C ILE A 7 -37.77 40.13 19.98
N VAL A 8 -36.63 40.83 19.74
CA VAL A 8 -35.39 40.18 19.28
C VAL A 8 -34.81 39.23 20.32
N GLY A 9 -34.92 39.60 21.63
CA GLY A 9 -34.49 38.72 22.73
C GLY A 9 -35.33 37.44 22.85
N ILE A 10 -36.65 37.55 22.66
CA ILE A 10 -37.53 36.38 22.66
C ILE A 10 -37.33 35.50 21.45
N MET A 11 -37.06 36.10 20.25
CA MET A 11 -36.77 35.36 19.05
C MET A 11 -35.42 34.62 19.12
N ALA A 12 -34.41 35.21 19.76
CA ALA A 12 -33.12 34.53 20.02
C ALA A 12 -33.25 33.37 21.04
N LEU A 13 -34.18 33.51 22.02
CA LEU A 13 -34.43 32.44 23.01
C LEU A 13 -35.16 31.24 22.38
N VAL A 14 -36.02 31.47 21.39
CA VAL A 14 -36.73 30.37 20.68
C VAL A 14 -35.79 29.60 19.78
N PHE A 15 -34.77 30.23 19.21
CA PHE A 15 -33.74 29.55 18.44
C PHE A 15 -32.73 28.75 19.30
N ALA A 16 -32.58 29.10 20.58
CA ALA A 16 -31.69 28.37 21.48
C ALA A 16 -32.30 27.05 22.00
N PHE A 17 -33.62 26.84 21.87
CA PHE A 17 -34.28 25.60 22.28
C PHE A 17 -34.65 24.66 21.13
N SER A 18 -34.38 25.01 19.87
CA SER A 18 -34.65 24.16 18.73
C SER A 18 -33.42 23.33 18.28
N GLY A 19 -32.37 23.27 19.07
CA GLY A 19 -31.11 22.63 18.78
C GLY A 19 -30.77 21.37 19.57
N CYS A 20 -31.78 20.63 20.06
CA CYS A 20 -31.58 19.28 20.58
C CYS A 20 -32.76 18.41 20.18
N THR A 21 -32.81 18.04 18.91
CA THR A 21 -33.32 16.70 18.63
C THR A 21 -32.19 15.77 19.07
N ALA A 22 -32.38 15.17 20.25
CA ALA A 22 -31.60 14.01 20.63
C ALA A 22 -31.56 13.08 19.41
N PHE A 23 -30.38 12.73 18.94
CA PHE A 23 -30.19 11.50 18.21
C PHE A 23 -30.61 10.42 19.21
N GLU A 24 -31.87 10.04 19.18
CA GLU A 24 -32.25 8.72 19.65
C GLU A 24 -31.50 7.78 18.73
N THR A 25 -30.27 7.39 19.09
CA THR A 25 -29.63 6.21 18.57
C THR A 25 -30.50 5.07 19.02
N ASP A 26 -31.42 4.68 18.14
CA ASP A 26 -32.22 3.49 18.32
C ASP A 26 -31.24 2.32 18.36
N THR A 27 -30.84 1.95 19.57
CA THR A 27 -29.92 0.83 19.81
C THR A 27 -30.54 -0.50 19.37
N GLU A 28 -31.86 -0.56 19.24
CA GLU A 28 -32.54 -1.71 18.64
C GLU A 28 -32.36 -1.74 17.13
N ALA A 29 -32.29 -0.59 16.44
CA ALA A 29 -32.01 -0.52 15.02
C ALA A 29 -30.55 -0.94 14.70
N LEU A 30 -29.60 -0.68 15.60
CA LEU A 30 -28.20 -1.13 15.47
C LEU A 30 -28.04 -2.65 15.75
N LEU A 31 -28.99 -3.26 16.45
CA LEU A 31 -29.01 -4.69 16.75
C LEU A 31 -29.94 -5.48 15.82
N SER A 32 -30.69 -4.79 14.95
CA SER A 32 -31.52 -5.45 13.95
C SER A 32 -30.62 -6.04 12.86
N PRO A 33 -30.88 -7.27 12.38
CA PRO A 33 -30.20 -7.80 11.20
C PRO A 33 -30.33 -6.80 10.04
N PRO A 34 -29.32 -6.69 9.15
CA PRO A 34 -29.44 -5.86 7.97
C PRO A 34 -30.71 -6.21 7.20
N VAL A 35 -31.57 -5.22 6.96
CA VAL A 35 -32.78 -5.42 6.16
C VAL A 35 -32.35 -5.40 4.70
N PHE A 36 -32.62 -6.47 3.98
CA PHE A 36 -32.37 -6.54 2.54
C PHE A 36 -33.15 -5.45 1.79
N THR A 37 -32.54 -4.90 0.76
CA THR A 37 -33.26 -4.10 -0.23
C THR A 37 -34.25 -4.98 -0.99
N GLU A 38 -35.21 -4.38 -1.69
CA GLU A 38 -36.18 -5.13 -2.52
C GLU A 38 -35.47 -6.03 -3.53
N GLU A 39 -34.35 -5.59 -4.09
CA GLU A 39 -33.56 -6.37 -5.04
C GLU A 39 -32.82 -7.51 -4.36
N GLN A 40 -32.23 -7.27 -3.20
CA GLN A 40 -31.59 -8.32 -2.40
C GLN A 40 -32.59 -9.38 -1.91
N GLU A 41 -33.85 -9.00 -1.65
CA GLU A 41 -34.92 -9.96 -1.31
C GLU A 41 -35.25 -10.88 -2.51
N LYS A 42 -35.27 -10.34 -3.74
CA LYS A 42 -35.47 -11.14 -4.95
C LYS A 42 -34.31 -12.12 -5.16
N LEU A 43 -33.06 -11.65 -5.00
CA LEU A 43 -31.86 -12.49 -5.09
C LEU A 43 -31.85 -13.59 -4.04
N ASN A 44 -32.18 -13.24 -2.80
CA ASN A 44 -32.26 -14.19 -1.70
C ASN A 44 -33.35 -15.27 -1.94
N SER A 45 -34.50 -14.86 -2.51
CA SER A 45 -35.58 -15.75 -2.88
C SER A 45 -35.15 -16.72 -3.98
N ALA A 46 -34.51 -16.23 -5.04
CA ALA A 46 -33.97 -17.05 -6.12
C ALA A 46 -32.89 -18.03 -5.64
N LEU A 47 -32.06 -17.60 -4.71
CA LEU A 47 -31.06 -18.46 -4.07
C LEU A 47 -31.72 -19.55 -3.22
N THR A 48 -32.71 -19.19 -2.40
CA THR A 48 -33.46 -20.09 -1.52
C THR A 48 -34.21 -21.18 -2.30
N GLU A 49 -34.76 -20.84 -3.46
CA GLU A 49 -35.46 -21.80 -4.34
C GLU A 49 -34.55 -22.97 -4.75
N VAL A 50 -33.26 -22.71 -4.96
CA VAL A 50 -32.31 -23.73 -5.43
C VAL A 50 -31.62 -24.47 -4.29
N ILE A 51 -31.28 -23.79 -3.19
CA ILE A 51 -30.47 -24.38 -2.13
C ILE A 51 -31.25 -24.72 -0.85
N GLY A 52 -32.52 -24.30 -0.75
CA GLY A 52 -33.35 -24.46 0.47
C GLY A 52 -33.14 -23.33 1.46
N GLU A 53 -33.77 -23.41 2.63
CA GLU A 53 -33.77 -22.35 3.65
C GLU A 53 -32.59 -22.45 4.64
N ASP A 54 -31.92 -23.60 4.71
CA ASP A 54 -30.88 -23.89 5.71
C ASP A 54 -29.48 -23.51 5.23
N TYR A 55 -29.23 -22.20 5.02
CA TYR A 55 -27.91 -21.68 4.66
C TYR A 55 -27.60 -20.39 5.37
N VAL A 56 -26.31 -20.04 5.41
CA VAL A 56 -25.80 -18.79 5.95
C VAL A 56 -25.02 -18.08 4.84
N LEU A 57 -25.45 -16.85 4.53
CA LEU A 57 -24.71 -15.97 3.61
C LEU A 57 -23.34 -15.65 4.20
N LYS A 58 -22.33 -15.60 3.36
CA LYS A 58 -20.96 -15.21 3.68
C LYS A 58 -20.63 -13.92 2.94
N TYR A 59 -19.73 -13.15 3.53
CA TYR A 59 -19.32 -11.83 3.02
C TYR A 59 -17.80 -11.78 2.94
N PRO A 60 -17.22 -11.12 1.93
CA PRO A 60 -15.81 -10.80 1.95
C PRO A 60 -15.47 -9.88 3.13
N GLU A 61 -14.40 -10.18 3.85
CA GLU A 61 -13.97 -9.42 5.02
C GLU A 61 -13.26 -8.12 4.67
N ASN A 62 -12.66 -8.07 3.47
CA ASN A 62 -11.84 -6.96 2.99
C ASN A 62 -12.16 -6.61 1.53
N GLY A 63 -11.70 -5.45 1.09
CA GLY A 63 -11.88 -4.96 -0.27
C GLY A 63 -13.11 -4.06 -0.41
N ASN A 64 -13.46 -3.75 -1.65
CA ASN A 64 -14.58 -2.84 -1.97
C ASN A 64 -15.93 -3.58 -2.08
N THR A 65 -15.93 -4.90 -1.99
CA THR A 65 -17.10 -5.77 -2.21
C THR A 65 -17.45 -6.54 -0.94
N ASN A 66 -17.98 -5.85 0.06
CA ASN A 66 -18.39 -6.43 1.34
C ASN A 66 -19.91 -6.67 1.45
N SER A 67 -20.57 -6.92 0.32
CA SER A 67 -22.01 -7.22 0.24
C SER A 67 -22.28 -8.73 0.18
N ALA A 68 -23.50 -9.13 0.60
CA ALA A 68 -24.00 -10.49 0.44
C ALA A 68 -24.16 -10.89 -1.03
N PHE A 69 -24.50 -9.93 -1.87
CA PHE A 69 -24.64 -10.06 -3.30
C PHE A 69 -23.71 -9.05 -3.96
N ILE A 70 -22.86 -9.52 -4.83
CA ILE A 70 -21.87 -8.72 -5.55
C ILE A 70 -22.27 -8.73 -7.01
N PHE A 71 -22.41 -7.54 -7.62
CA PHE A 71 -22.84 -7.36 -9.00
C PHE A 71 -21.64 -7.06 -9.88
N GLU A 72 -21.54 -7.75 -10.99
CA GLU A 72 -20.51 -7.54 -12.00
C GLU A 72 -20.95 -8.15 -13.34
N ASP A 73 -20.59 -7.52 -14.45
CA ASP A 73 -20.77 -8.07 -15.80
C ASP A 73 -19.69 -9.14 -16.05
N LEU A 74 -19.99 -10.37 -15.64
CA LEU A 74 -19.02 -11.47 -15.59
C LEU A 74 -18.66 -12.02 -16.98
N ASP A 75 -19.56 -11.93 -17.97
CA ASP A 75 -19.33 -12.44 -19.33
C ASP A 75 -19.09 -11.33 -20.38
N GLY A 76 -19.18 -10.06 -19.97
CA GLY A 76 -18.94 -8.91 -20.83
C GLY A 76 -20.08 -8.61 -21.81
N ASP A 77 -21.29 -9.08 -21.53
CA ASP A 77 -22.48 -8.86 -22.39
C ASP A 77 -23.16 -7.51 -22.15
N GLY A 78 -22.74 -6.76 -21.13
CA GLY A 78 -23.27 -5.48 -20.71
C GLY A 78 -24.42 -5.58 -19.71
N THR A 79 -24.72 -6.78 -19.20
CA THR A 79 -25.69 -7.05 -18.14
C THR A 79 -24.96 -7.62 -16.93
N GLU A 80 -25.21 -7.08 -15.73
CA GLU A 80 -24.55 -7.58 -14.52
C GLU A 80 -25.19 -8.89 -14.06
N GLU A 81 -24.35 -9.88 -13.71
CA GLU A 81 -24.70 -11.02 -12.89
C GLU A 81 -24.56 -10.66 -11.41
N ALA A 82 -25.20 -11.45 -10.55
CA ALA A 82 -25.01 -11.37 -9.11
C ALA A 82 -24.27 -12.61 -8.59
N MET A 83 -23.24 -12.41 -7.79
CA MET A 83 -22.56 -13.47 -7.07
C MET A 83 -22.98 -13.49 -5.61
N ALA A 84 -23.27 -14.67 -5.07
CA ALA A 84 -23.54 -14.87 -3.66
C ALA A 84 -22.61 -15.95 -3.09
N PHE A 85 -22.17 -15.74 -1.85
CA PHE A 85 -21.38 -16.71 -1.11
C PHE A 85 -22.20 -17.21 0.08
N TYR A 86 -22.20 -18.52 0.28
CA TYR A 86 -22.96 -19.13 1.35
C TYR A 86 -22.33 -20.44 1.84
N SER A 87 -22.70 -20.85 3.03
CA SER A 87 -22.41 -22.20 3.56
C SER A 87 -23.67 -22.88 4.02
N VAL A 88 -23.70 -24.21 3.94
CA VAL A 88 -24.77 -25.08 4.43
C VAL A 88 -24.16 -25.95 5.54
N LEU A 89 -24.76 -25.94 6.73
CA LEU A 89 -24.38 -26.80 7.88
C LEU A 89 -22.87 -26.76 8.23
N ASP A 90 -22.29 -25.58 8.31
CA ASP A 90 -20.85 -25.34 8.61
C ASP A 90 -19.86 -26.05 7.65
N GLU A 91 -20.33 -26.43 6.47
CA GLU A 91 -19.48 -26.93 5.39
C GLU A 91 -18.66 -25.82 4.72
N SER A 92 -17.87 -26.20 3.70
CA SER A 92 -17.13 -25.24 2.88
C SER A 92 -18.05 -24.17 2.29
N THR A 93 -17.49 -22.97 2.12
CA THR A 93 -18.16 -21.88 1.40
C THR A 93 -18.47 -22.30 -0.03
N ARG A 94 -19.65 -21.97 -0.51
CA ARG A 94 -20.10 -22.20 -1.89
C ARG A 94 -20.28 -20.85 -2.59
N ILE A 95 -20.15 -20.87 -3.89
CA ILE A 95 -20.33 -19.71 -4.78
C ILE A 95 -21.58 -19.96 -5.60
N ASN A 96 -22.50 -19.03 -5.61
CA ASN A 96 -23.66 -19.06 -6.51
C ASN A 96 -23.59 -17.88 -7.47
N VAL A 97 -23.97 -18.10 -8.72
CA VAL A 97 -24.13 -17.05 -9.73
C VAL A 97 -25.60 -16.99 -10.09
N LEU A 98 -26.15 -15.79 -10.05
CA LEU A 98 -27.53 -15.50 -10.44
C LEU A 98 -27.51 -14.54 -11.62
N LYS A 99 -28.41 -14.77 -12.58
CA LYS A 99 -28.60 -13.97 -13.78
C LYS A 99 -29.97 -13.30 -13.75
N ASN A 100 -30.05 -12.07 -14.23
CA ASN A 100 -31.32 -11.37 -14.37
C ASN A 100 -31.93 -11.66 -15.74
N GLU A 101 -33.04 -12.36 -15.76
CA GLU A 101 -33.82 -12.60 -16.97
C GLU A 101 -35.15 -11.82 -16.92
N ASN A 102 -35.22 -10.72 -17.67
CA ASN A 102 -36.43 -9.88 -17.78
C ASN A 102 -36.95 -9.32 -16.42
N GLY A 103 -36.05 -9.07 -15.47
CA GLY A 103 -36.39 -8.52 -14.14
C GLY A 103 -36.62 -9.58 -13.07
N GLU A 104 -36.43 -10.86 -13.38
CA GLU A 104 -36.42 -11.98 -12.43
C GLU A 104 -35.02 -12.54 -12.31
N TRP A 105 -34.55 -12.73 -11.06
CA TRP A 105 -33.27 -13.35 -10.78
C TRP A 105 -33.38 -14.88 -10.75
N ILE A 106 -32.47 -15.54 -11.44
CA ILE A 106 -32.43 -17.01 -11.53
C ILE A 106 -31.03 -17.49 -11.18
N SER A 107 -30.93 -18.46 -10.26
CA SER A 107 -29.65 -19.12 -9.96
C SER A 107 -29.25 -20.02 -11.13
N VAL A 108 -28.18 -19.67 -11.83
CA VAL A 108 -27.70 -20.40 -13.02
C VAL A 108 -26.56 -21.36 -12.71
N TYR A 109 -25.77 -21.09 -11.66
CA TYR A 109 -24.62 -21.92 -11.34
C TYR A 109 -24.27 -21.92 -9.84
N THR A 110 -23.87 -23.08 -9.37
CA THR A 110 -23.30 -23.25 -8.02
C THR A 110 -21.94 -23.94 -8.13
N ALA A 111 -20.90 -23.30 -7.59
CA ALA A 111 -19.55 -23.86 -7.49
C ALA A 111 -19.16 -24.15 -6.04
N PRO A 112 -18.37 -25.21 -5.80
CA PRO A 112 -17.73 -25.37 -4.50
C PRO A 112 -16.63 -24.31 -4.32
N GLY A 113 -16.58 -23.71 -3.14
CA GLY A 113 -15.47 -22.88 -2.69
C GLY A 113 -14.52 -23.65 -1.77
N PHE A 114 -13.85 -22.92 -0.90
CA PHE A 114 -12.95 -23.50 0.09
C PHE A 114 -13.52 -23.38 1.51
N TYR A 115 -12.86 -24.02 2.45
CA TYR A 115 -13.12 -23.80 3.88
C TYR A 115 -12.58 -22.45 4.32
N GLY A 116 -13.17 -21.90 5.38
CA GLY A 116 -12.78 -20.64 5.97
C GLY A 116 -13.57 -19.44 5.42
N ASN A 117 -13.21 -18.29 5.91
CA ASN A 117 -13.83 -17.03 5.50
C ASN A 117 -13.28 -16.52 4.17
N ILE A 118 -14.12 -15.78 3.46
CA ILE A 118 -13.69 -15.09 2.24
C ILE A 118 -13.00 -13.81 2.68
N GLN A 119 -11.71 -13.70 2.40
CA GLN A 119 -10.95 -12.50 2.75
C GLN A 119 -11.18 -11.36 1.76
N LYS A 120 -11.18 -11.68 0.46
CA LYS A 120 -11.28 -10.68 -0.60
C LYS A 120 -11.83 -11.28 -1.88
N VAL A 121 -12.58 -10.47 -2.63
CA VAL A 121 -13.04 -10.77 -3.98
C VAL A 121 -12.68 -9.59 -4.87
N ASP A 122 -12.00 -9.86 -5.98
CA ASP A 122 -11.68 -8.86 -7.01
C ASP A 122 -12.15 -9.37 -8.39
N PHE A 123 -12.57 -8.44 -9.24
CA PHE A 123 -12.90 -8.68 -10.64
C PHE A 123 -11.79 -8.05 -11.48
N VAL A 124 -11.07 -8.88 -12.22
CA VAL A 124 -9.83 -8.48 -12.86
C VAL A 124 -9.93 -8.62 -14.37
N LYS A 125 -9.76 -7.50 -15.08
CA LYS A 125 -9.73 -7.48 -16.54
C LYS A 125 -8.35 -7.94 -17.02
N ILE A 126 -8.22 -9.25 -17.22
CA ILE A 126 -6.95 -9.90 -17.60
C ILE A 126 -6.79 -10.05 -19.12
N ASP A 127 -7.85 -9.88 -19.88
CA ASP A 127 -7.90 -9.90 -21.34
C ASP A 127 -9.15 -9.14 -21.86
N GLU A 128 -9.46 -9.23 -23.16
CA GLU A 128 -10.62 -8.57 -23.78
C GLU A 128 -11.97 -9.25 -23.47
N LYS A 129 -11.98 -10.43 -22.88
CA LYS A 129 -13.19 -11.10 -22.44
C LYS A 129 -13.67 -10.47 -21.11
N GLY A 130 -14.77 -10.91 -20.58
CA GLY A 130 -15.23 -10.50 -19.26
C GLY A 130 -14.17 -10.72 -18.17
N PRO A 131 -14.30 -10.10 -16.99
CA PRO A 131 -13.32 -10.20 -15.93
C PRO A 131 -13.15 -11.63 -15.44
N VAL A 132 -11.98 -11.96 -14.90
CA VAL A 132 -11.83 -13.12 -14.04
C VAL A 132 -12.22 -12.75 -12.62
N VAL A 133 -12.82 -13.69 -11.92
CA VAL A 133 -13.16 -13.58 -10.50
C VAL A 133 -12.01 -14.13 -9.68
N VAL A 134 -11.37 -13.30 -8.89
CA VAL A 134 -10.29 -13.67 -7.97
C VAL A 134 -10.86 -13.71 -6.56
N ILE A 135 -10.85 -14.88 -5.93
CA ILE A 135 -11.38 -15.06 -4.59
C ILE A 135 -10.26 -15.56 -3.69
N LYS A 136 -9.97 -14.80 -2.63
CA LYS A 136 -9.02 -15.20 -1.57
C LYS A 136 -9.81 -15.66 -0.35
N TRP A 137 -9.60 -16.89 0.03
CA TRP A 137 -9.98 -17.44 1.34
C TRP A 137 -8.78 -17.32 2.31
N GLU A 138 -8.93 -17.78 3.53
CA GLU A 138 -7.87 -17.63 4.54
C GLU A 138 -6.50 -18.14 4.07
N GLN A 139 -6.43 -19.32 3.46
CA GLN A 139 -5.17 -19.92 3.02
C GLN A 139 -5.10 -20.21 1.53
N GLU A 140 -6.18 -20.00 0.80
CA GLU A 140 -6.28 -20.46 -0.59
C GLU A 140 -6.77 -19.31 -1.48
N ILE A 141 -6.38 -19.37 -2.74
CA ILE A 141 -6.89 -18.51 -3.80
C ILE A 141 -7.52 -19.36 -4.90
N GLY A 142 -8.64 -18.91 -5.42
CA GLY A 142 -9.24 -19.43 -6.63
C GLY A 142 -9.46 -18.32 -7.64
N ILE A 143 -9.07 -18.54 -8.88
CA ILE A 143 -9.34 -17.65 -10.00
C ILE A 143 -10.26 -18.37 -10.96
N TYR A 144 -11.33 -17.71 -11.34
CA TYR A 144 -12.40 -18.29 -12.14
C TYR A 144 -12.71 -17.42 -13.34
N ARG A 145 -13.06 -18.04 -14.44
CA ARG A 145 -13.67 -17.41 -15.61
C ARG A 145 -15.14 -17.79 -15.68
N TYR A 146 -16.01 -16.83 -15.87
CA TYR A 146 -17.42 -17.09 -16.15
C TYR A 146 -17.63 -17.20 -17.66
N GLU A 147 -17.98 -18.38 -18.11
CA GLU A 147 -18.29 -18.66 -19.52
C GLU A 147 -19.44 -19.69 -19.59
N ASN A 148 -20.41 -19.46 -20.50
CA ASN A 148 -21.54 -20.36 -20.70
C ASN A 148 -22.32 -20.68 -19.40
N GLU A 149 -22.59 -19.65 -18.61
CA GLU A 149 -23.28 -19.73 -17.31
C GLU A 149 -22.57 -20.65 -16.29
N LYS A 150 -21.24 -20.72 -16.33
CA LYS A 150 -20.44 -21.51 -15.40
C LYS A 150 -19.18 -20.77 -14.99
N LEU A 151 -18.81 -20.93 -13.73
CA LEU A 151 -17.50 -20.52 -13.23
C LEU A 151 -16.49 -21.65 -13.44
N GLU A 152 -15.66 -21.53 -14.46
CA GLU A 152 -14.57 -22.46 -14.70
C GLU A 152 -13.35 -22.04 -13.86
N SER A 153 -12.84 -22.96 -13.04
CA SER A 153 -11.63 -22.71 -12.28
C SER A 153 -10.41 -22.74 -13.19
N VAL A 154 -9.72 -21.61 -13.30
CA VAL A 154 -8.53 -21.45 -14.15
C VAL A 154 -7.22 -21.50 -13.35
N TYR A 155 -7.29 -21.20 -12.06
CA TYR A 155 -6.14 -21.30 -11.15
C TYR A 155 -6.61 -21.55 -9.73
N ARG A 156 -5.87 -22.39 -8.97
CA ARG A 156 -6.09 -22.65 -7.55
C ARG A 156 -4.75 -22.97 -6.88
N GLU A 157 -4.48 -22.33 -5.75
CA GLU A 157 -3.25 -22.52 -4.99
C GLU A 157 -3.45 -22.16 -3.51
N THR A 158 -2.62 -22.73 -2.64
CA THR A 158 -2.43 -22.22 -1.29
C THR A 158 -1.53 -20.98 -1.37
N CYS A 159 -1.94 -19.84 -0.82
CA CYS A 159 -1.16 -18.62 -0.90
C CYS A 159 -1.33 -17.75 0.33
N GLU A 160 -0.31 -16.91 0.58
CA GLU A 160 -0.33 -15.89 1.62
C GLU A 160 -1.19 -14.68 1.21
N GLY A 161 -1.10 -14.27 -0.05
CA GLY A 161 -1.85 -13.15 -0.58
C GLY A 161 -1.74 -13.01 -2.08
N PHE A 162 -2.39 -11.98 -2.62
CA PHE A 162 -2.30 -11.62 -4.04
C PHE A 162 -2.38 -10.12 -4.23
N GLU A 163 -1.89 -9.66 -5.36
CA GLU A 163 -2.03 -8.28 -5.84
C GLU A 163 -2.42 -8.26 -7.30
N VAL A 164 -3.10 -7.20 -7.70
CA VAL A 164 -3.56 -6.97 -9.08
C VAL A 164 -2.91 -5.70 -9.59
N ALA A 165 -2.18 -5.81 -10.69
CA ALA A 165 -1.50 -4.68 -11.31
C ALA A 165 -1.29 -4.93 -12.81
N ASP A 166 -1.30 -3.86 -13.61
CA ASP A 166 -0.81 -3.88 -14.99
C ASP A 166 0.73 -3.74 -14.93
N ILE A 167 1.42 -4.88 -14.91
CA ILE A 167 2.87 -4.93 -14.66
C ILE A 167 3.67 -4.74 -15.96
N ASP A 168 3.09 -5.08 -17.11
CA ASP A 168 3.75 -4.93 -18.40
C ASP A 168 3.27 -3.72 -19.22
N GLY A 169 2.30 -2.97 -18.70
CA GLY A 169 1.80 -1.74 -19.30
C GLY A 169 0.92 -1.96 -20.54
N ASN A 170 0.38 -3.17 -20.72
CA ASN A 170 -0.41 -3.50 -21.90
C ASN A 170 -1.90 -3.10 -21.79
N GLY A 171 -2.34 -2.60 -20.63
CA GLY A 171 -3.71 -2.19 -20.34
C GLY A 171 -4.61 -3.31 -19.82
N PHE A 172 -4.08 -4.53 -19.67
CA PHE A 172 -4.69 -5.62 -18.93
C PHE A 172 -3.93 -5.84 -17.62
N TYR A 173 -4.57 -6.49 -16.66
CA TYR A 173 -3.96 -6.68 -15.35
C TYR A 173 -3.41 -8.10 -15.21
N GLU A 174 -2.28 -8.23 -14.53
CA GLU A 174 -1.79 -9.48 -13.99
C GLU A 174 -2.26 -9.66 -12.55
N VAL A 175 -2.41 -10.93 -12.15
CA VAL A 175 -2.60 -11.29 -10.75
C VAL A 175 -1.31 -11.92 -10.23
N ALA A 176 -0.59 -11.19 -9.39
CA ALA A 176 0.59 -11.69 -8.68
C ALA A 176 0.15 -12.47 -7.44
N VAL A 177 0.38 -13.78 -7.41
CA VAL A 177 0.03 -14.66 -6.30
C VAL A 177 1.29 -14.98 -5.49
N PHE A 178 1.25 -14.67 -4.19
CA PHE A 178 2.36 -14.85 -3.25
C PHE A 178 2.18 -16.15 -2.46
N ILE A 179 3.13 -17.06 -2.62
CA ILE A 179 3.11 -18.40 -2.05
C ILE A 179 4.24 -18.53 -1.04
N GLY A 180 3.94 -18.92 0.18
CA GLY A 180 4.94 -19.17 1.22
C GLY A 180 5.82 -20.38 0.87
N SER A 181 7.10 -20.28 1.14
CA SER A 181 8.07 -21.36 0.93
C SER A 181 8.69 -21.84 2.24
N PRO A 182 8.96 -23.13 2.39
CA PRO A 182 9.67 -23.68 3.57
C PRO A 182 11.05 -23.07 3.82
N MET A 183 11.65 -22.44 2.79
CA MET A 183 12.96 -21.77 2.88
C MET A 183 12.85 -20.33 3.38
N ARG A 184 11.74 -19.93 3.98
CA ARG A 184 11.49 -18.56 4.44
C ARG A 184 11.64 -17.51 3.33
N ARG A 185 11.20 -17.84 2.13
CA ARG A 185 11.13 -16.96 0.96
C ARG A 185 9.71 -16.99 0.42
N THR A 186 9.34 -15.99 -0.34
CA THR A 186 8.06 -15.98 -1.05
C THR A 186 8.30 -16.34 -2.51
N ILE A 187 7.45 -17.22 -3.01
CA ILE A 187 7.37 -17.55 -4.45
C ILE A 187 6.26 -16.70 -5.03
N VAL A 188 6.47 -16.13 -6.20
CA VAL A 188 5.48 -15.33 -6.91
C VAL A 188 5.16 -16.00 -8.24
N ASN A 189 3.86 -16.23 -8.49
CA ASN A 189 3.30 -16.63 -9.77
C ASN A 189 2.56 -15.44 -10.36
N MET A 190 2.76 -15.13 -11.64
CA MET A 190 1.94 -14.18 -12.39
C MET A 190 0.88 -14.93 -13.17
N ILE A 191 -0.37 -14.57 -12.99
CA ILE A 191 -1.50 -15.06 -13.77
C ILE A 191 -1.86 -13.96 -14.76
N TYR A 192 -1.88 -14.26 -16.05
CA TYR A 192 -2.02 -13.29 -17.12
C TYR A 192 -2.83 -13.83 -18.30
N GLY A 193 -3.38 -12.92 -19.08
CA GLY A 193 -4.11 -13.22 -20.31
C GLY A 193 -3.21 -13.12 -21.54
N GLU A 194 -3.19 -14.13 -22.38
CA GLU A 194 -2.53 -14.09 -23.69
C GLU A 194 -3.26 -14.96 -24.71
N ASN A 195 -3.51 -14.42 -25.89
CA ASN A 195 -4.20 -15.12 -26.97
C ASN A 195 -5.58 -15.70 -26.56
N GLY A 196 -6.33 -14.96 -25.72
CA GLY A 196 -7.64 -15.35 -25.20
C GLY A 196 -7.61 -16.53 -24.22
N LYS A 197 -6.45 -16.84 -23.66
CA LYS A 197 -6.26 -17.87 -22.62
C LYS A 197 -5.62 -17.24 -21.40
N ILE A 198 -5.95 -17.82 -20.25
CA ILE A 198 -5.30 -17.48 -18.98
C ILE A 198 -4.12 -18.41 -18.80
N ASN A 199 -2.97 -17.83 -18.54
CA ASN A 199 -1.69 -18.50 -18.39
C ASN A 199 -1.09 -18.22 -17.01
N VAL A 200 -0.14 -19.06 -16.61
CA VAL A 200 0.64 -18.92 -15.38
C VAL A 200 2.11 -18.83 -15.77
N SER A 201 2.82 -17.82 -15.29
CA SER A 201 4.27 -17.67 -15.52
C SER A 201 5.08 -18.77 -14.84
N GLU A 202 6.35 -18.85 -15.21
CA GLU A 202 7.32 -19.56 -14.37
C GLU A 202 7.41 -18.89 -13.00
N GLN A 203 7.64 -19.71 -11.96
CA GLN A 203 7.75 -19.23 -10.58
C GLN A 203 9.04 -18.44 -10.41
N ILE A 204 8.93 -17.30 -9.73
CA ILE A 204 10.09 -16.55 -9.26
C ILE A 204 10.12 -16.54 -7.75
N SER A 205 11.32 -16.59 -7.17
CA SER A 205 11.49 -16.51 -5.72
C SER A 205 12.05 -15.15 -5.34
N ILE A 206 11.42 -14.48 -4.39
CA ILE A 206 11.91 -13.26 -3.75
C ILE A 206 12.51 -13.57 -2.38
N HIS A 207 13.36 -12.69 -1.86
CA HIS A 207 14.03 -12.89 -0.56
C HIS A 207 13.09 -12.66 0.62
N ALA A 208 12.11 -11.76 0.42
CA ALA A 208 11.15 -11.42 1.45
C ALA A 208 10.29 -12.62 1.88
N GLN A 209 9.97 -12.70 3.15
CA GLN A 209 8.79 -13.41 3.62
C GLN A 209 7.56 -12.54 3.38
N TYR A 210 6.41 -13.10 3.08
CA TYR A 210 5.23 -12.32 2.76
C TYR A 210 4.85 -11.33 3.86
N ASP A 211 4.87 -11.76 5.11
CA ASP A 211 4.54 -10.93 6.28
C ASP A 211 5.51 -9.78 6.52
N SER A 212 6.71 -9.85 5.93
CA SER A 212 7.71 -8.79 6.04
C SER A 212 7.62 -7.73 4.93
N ILE A 213 6.76 -7.94 3.95
CA ILE A 213 6.51 -6.98 2.87
C ILE A 213 5.62 -5.85 3.41
N TYR A 214 6.06 -4.61 3.29
CA TYR A 214 5.31 -3.45 3.76
C TYR A 214 4.87 -2.50 2.64
N SER A 215 5.42 -2.64 1.43
CA SER A 215 4.99 -1.89 0.25
C SER A 215 5.02 -2.77 -0.99
N LYS A 216 4.02 -2.62 -1.83
CA LYS A 216 3.86 -3.31 -3.11
C LYS A 216 3.26 -2.31 -4.10
N ILE A 217 4.04 -1.85 -5.07
CA ILE A 217 3.64 -0.80 -6.00
C ILE A 217 4.02 -1.21 -7.43
N SER A 218 3.11 -1.03 -8.39
CA SER A 218 3.42 -1.10 -9.81
C SER A 218 3.65 0.30 -10.38
N GLY A 219 4.55 0.41 -11.35
CA GLY A 219 4.83 1.67 -12.02
C GLY A 219 5.91 1.55 -13.07
N LEU A 220 6.23 2.67 -13.74
CA LEU A 220 7.32 2.72 -14.70
C LEU A 220 8.67 2.57 -13.98
N LEU A 221 9.52 1.70 -14.51
CA LEU A 221 10.90 1.54 -14.08
C LEU A 221 11.85 2.44 -14.87
N PHE A 222 11.70 2.49 -16.19
CA PHE A 222 12.37 3.41 -17.11
C PHE A 222 11.70 3.32 -18.50
N GLU A 223 11.75 4.38 -19.28
CA GLU A 223 11.11 4.49 -20.59
C GLU A 223 9.65 4.04 -20.56
N ASP A 224 9.30 2.99 -21.28
CA ASP A 224 7.99 2.34 -21.30
C ASP A 224 7.95 1.01 -20.52
N LYS A 225 9.04 0.68 -19.83
CA LYS A 225 9.16 -0.56 -19.05
C LYS A 225 8.51 -0.42 -17.69
N HIS A 226 7.44 -1.14 -17.47
CA HIS A 226 6.78 -1.27 -16.19
C HIS A 226 7.44 -2.33 -15.30
N ALA A 227 7.26 -2.19 -14.00
CA ALA A 227 7.74 -3.15 -13.00
C ALA A 227 6.86 -3.16 -11.76
N TYR A 228 7.04 -4.20 -10.97
CA TYR A 228 6.45 -4.35 -9.65
C TYR A 228 7.54 -4.22 -8.60
N PHE A 229 7.42 -3.22 -7.74
CA PHE A 229 8.36 -2.88 -6.69
C PHE A 229 7.86 -3.44 -5.37
N ILE A 230 8.69 -4.21 -4.69
CA ILE A 230 8.37 -4.88 -3.43
C ILE A 230 9.38 -4.43 -2.39
N ASP A 231 8.91 -3.67 -1.41
CA ASP A 231 9.72 -3.23 -0.28
C ASP A 231 9.43 -4.11 0.94
N SER A 232 10.48 -4.64 1.54
CA SER A 232 10.38 -5.62 2.62
C SER A 232 11.47 -5.46 3.68
N GLU A 233 11.21 -5.98 4.87
CA GLU A 233 12.21 -6.21 5.90
C GLU A 233 12.72 -7.65 5.79
N ILE A 234 13.99 -7.84 5.45
CA ILE A 234 14.59 -9.17 5.24
C ILE A 234 15.32 -9.70 6.48
N SER A 235 15.67 -8.83 7.39
CA SER A 235 16.17 -9.13 8.74
C SER A 235 15.96 -7.91 9.64
N ASP A 236 16.14 -8.04 10.93
CA ASP A 236 15.93 -6.97 11.91
C ASP A 236 16.63 -5.67 11.50
N GLY A 237 15.83 -4.64 11.18
CA GLY A 237 16.29 -3.32 10.72
C GLY A 237 16.98 -3.31 9.37
N VAL A 238 16.88 -4.35 8.55
CA VAL A 238 17.45 -4.40 7.19
C VAL A 238 16.33 -4.52 6.17
N TYR A 239 16.23 -3.54 5.30
CA TYR A 239 15.17 -3.40 4.30
C TYR A 239 15.72 -3.56 2.90
N LEU A 240 14.92 -4.16 2.03
CA LEU A 240 15.27 -4.45 0.64
C LEU A 240 14.14 -4.05 -0.28
N THR A 241 14.46 -3.47 -1.42
CA THR A 241 13.56 -3.37 -2.57
C THR A 241 13.90 -4.44 -3.58
N GLU A 242 12.93 -5.27 -3.93
CA GLU A 242 13.01 -6.22 -5.04
C GLU A 242 12.11 -5.76 -6.19
N ILE A 243 12.59 -5.90 -7.41
CA ILE A 243 11.92 -5.41 -8.61
C ILE A 243 11.63 -6.58 -9.52
N ILE A 244 10.38 -6.72 -9.91
CA ILE A 244 9.91 -7.75 -10.82
C ILE A 244 9.40 -7.07 -12.09
N THR A 245 9.98 -7.43 -13.24
CA THR A 245 9.43 -7.11 -14.54
C THR A 245 8.68 -8.30 -15.11
N PHE A 246 7.70 -8.03 -15.97
CA PHE A 246 6.91 -9.05 -16.62
C PHE A 246 6.79 -8.71 -18.11
N GLU A 247 7.27 -9.60 -18.99
CA GLU A 247 7.23 -9.39 -20.42
C GLU A 247 7.04 -10.72 -21.15
N ASN A 248 6.14 -10.77 -22.11
CA ASN A 248 5.89 -11.96 -22.94
C ASN A 248 5.66 -13.23 -22.11
N GLY A 249 4.90 -13.13 -21.05
CA GLY A 249 4.56 -14.24 -20.16
C GLY A 249 5.69 -14.69 -19.24
N LYS A 250 6.76 -13.93 -19.12
CA LYS A 250 7.91 -14.24 -18.27
C LYS A 250 8.12 -13.18 -17.21
N ALA A 251 8.06 -13.61 -15.97
CA ALA A 251 8.46 -12.80 -14.84
C ALA A 251 9.98 -12.88 -14.63
N LYS A 252 10.61 -11.76 -14.31
CA LYS A 252 12.05 -11.68 -14.06
C LYS A 252 12.31 -10.74 -12.89
N ARG A 253 13.18 -11.14 -11.95
CA ARG A 253 13.74 -10.21 -10.98
C ARG A 253 14.82 -9.39 -11.65
N GLU A 254 14.70 -8.09 -11.59
CA GLU A 254 15.74 -7.17 -12.01
C GLU A 254 16.66 -6.85 -10.83
N PHE A 255 17.92 -6.52 -11.14
CA PHE A 255 18.92 -6.08 -10.14
C PHE A 255 19.07 -7.02 -8.95
N VAL A 256 19.23 -8.31 -9.24
CA VAL A 256 19.35 -9.36 -8.22
C VAL A 256 20.65 -9.21 -7.44
N ALA A 257 20.51 -9.12 -6.12
CA ALA A 257 21.63 -9.25 -5.21
C ALA A 257 22.06 -10.71 -5.08
N ASP A 258 23.33 -11.00 -5.27
CA ASP A 258 23.91 -12.26 -4.82
C ASP A 258 24.19 -12.15 -3.31
N PHE A 259 23.30 -12.69 -2.49
CA PHE A 259 23.58 -12.86 -1.07
C PHE A 259 24.47 -14.09 -0.91
N VAL A 260 25.66 -13.89 -0.40
CA VAL A 260 26.46 -15.00 0.12
C VAL A 260 26.05 -15.21 1.56
N ASP A 261 25.29 -16.26 1.81
CA ASP A 261 25.07 -16.76 3.16
C ASP A 261 26.42 -17.31 3.67
N THR A 262 27.10 -16.53 4.51
CA THR A 262 28.34 -16.96 5.17
C THR A 262 28.03 -17.75 6.43
N GLY A 263 26.87 -18.39 6.49
CA GLY A 263 26.46 -19.24 7.60
C GLY A 263 27.49 -20.32 7.92
N ASP A 264 28.51 -19.96 8.66
CA ASP A 264 29.35 -20.92 9.38
C ASP A 264 28.52 -21.43 10.56
N SER A 265 27.76 -22.49 10.29
CA SER A 265 26.81 -23.14 11.18
C SER A 265 27.49 -23.85 12.37
N LYS A 266 28.18 -23.13 13.24
CA LYS A 266 28.75 -23.68 14.47
C LYS A 266 28.47 -22.90 15.76
N ASN A 267 27.74 -21.80 15.72
CA ASN A 267 27.27 -21.11 16.92
C ASN A 267 25.78 -20.83 16.83
N GLU A 268 25.00 -21.38 17.72
CA GLU A 268 23.55 -21.24 17.84
C GLU A 268 23.07 -19.79 18.16
N ASP A 269 23.97 -18.82 18.21
CA ASP A 269 23.72 -17.39 18.50
C ASP A 269 24.13 -16.45 17.35
N SER A 270 24.47 -16.95 16.17
CA SER A 270 24.80 -16.07 15.04
C SER A 270 23.55 -15.74 14.23
N SER A 271 22.96 -14.56 14.44
CA SER A 271 22.26 -13.83 13.39
C SER A 271 23.16 -13.85 12.15
N GLY A 272 22.76 -14.59 11.09
CA GLY A 272 23.57 -14.71 9.87
C GLY A 272 23.88 -13.31 9.35
N GLU A 273 25.16 -12.98 9.29
CA GLU A 273 25.62 -11.69 8.78
C GLU A 273 25.39 -11.69 7.27
N ILE A 274 24.44 -10.89 6.81
CA ILE A 274 24.18 -10.72 5.38
C ILE A 274 25.35 -9.91 4.82
N ILE A 275 26.29 -10.57 4.18
CA ILE A 275 27.38 -9.89 3.48
C ILE A 275 26.88 -9.56 2.08
N VAL A 276 26.66 -8.28 1.84
CA VAL A 276 26.48 -7.74 0.51
C VAL A 276 27.83 -7.64 -0.16
N LEU A 277 28.11 -8.49 -1.13
CA LEU A 277 29.31 -8.38 -1.94
C LEU A 277 29.18 -7.14 -2.83
N GLY A 278 29.96 -6.11 -2.45
CA GLY A 278 29.89 -4.75 -2.92
C GLY A 278 29.88 -4.57 -4.43
N GLY A 279 29.08 -3.63 -4.87
CA GLY A 279 29.22 -2.86 -6.09
C GLY A 279 28.82 -1.44 -5.78
N ASN A 280 29.48 -0.48 -6.40
CA ASN A 280 28.94 0.86 -6.55
C ASN A 280 27.55 0.74 -7.18
N TYR A 281 26.65 1.70 -6.91
CA TYR A 281 25.26 1.76 -7.36
C TYR A 281 24.97 1.38 -8.84
N GLY A 282 25.97 1.05 -9.64
CA GLY A 282 25.89 0.79 -11.08
C GLY A 282 25.96 -0.66 -11.55
N GLU A 283 26.40 -1.62 -10.75
CA GLU A 283 26.70 -2.95 -11.31
C GLU A 283 25.86 -4.12 -10.79
N ARG A 284 25.23 -4.00 -9.61
CA ARG A 284 24.33 -5.04 -9.07
C ARG A 284 23.30 -4.40 -8.15
N GLY A 285 22.31 -3.73 -8.69
CA GLY A 285 21.30 -2.93 -8.05
C GLY A 285 20.67 -3.49 -6.77
N ILE A 286 21.40 -3.42 -5.65
CA ILE A 286 20.90 -3.83 -4.36
C ILE A 286 20.48 -2.58 -3.61
N PHE A 287 19.18 -2.43 -3.44
CA PHE A 287 18.61 -1.37 -2.64
C PHE A 287 18.42 -1.82 -1.19
N LEU A 288 19.54 -2.27 -0.57
CA LEU A 288 19.59 -2.56 0.86
C LEU A 288 19.78 -1.28 1.66
N ARG A 289 19.00 -1.15 2.73
CA ARG A 289 19.02 0.01 3.61
C ARG A 289 18.66 -0.38 5.05
N ASN A 290 19.00 0.49 6.00
CA ASN A 290 18.59 0.36 7.39
C ASN A 290 17.35 1.24 7.71
N THR A 291 16.70 1.79 6.69
CA THR A 291 15.59 2.72 6.82
C THR A 291 14.34 2.11 6.20
N LYS A 292 13.24 2.06 6.97
CA LYS A 292 11.93 1.59 6.49
C LYS A 292 11.25 2.69 5.68
N ILE A 293 11.59 2.76 4.41
CA ILE A 293 10.97 3.63 3.39
C ILE A 293 10.76 2.83 2.11
N GLY A 294 9.76 3.19 1.32
CA GLY A 294 9.41 2.50 0.07
C GLY A 294 9.78 3.27 -1.18
N CYS A 295 9.58 2.64 -2.33
CA CYS A 295 9.67 3.28 -3.63
C CYS A 295 8.62 4.38 -3.77
N LEU A 296 8.98 5.48 -4.42
CA LEU A 296 8.13 6.64 -4.67
C LEU A 296 8.51 7.28 -6.01
N ASP A 297 7.59 8.02 -6.61
CA ASP A 297 7.89 9.01 -7.64
C ASP A 297 8.14 10.35 -6.93
N THR A 298 9.40 10.64 -6.61
CA THR A 298 9.80 11.80 -5.78
C THR A 298 9.84 13.11 -6.54
N ASN A 299 9.92 13.05 -7.88
CA ASN A 299 10.07 14.22 -8.75
C ASN A 299 8.83 14.45 -9.65
N ALA A 300 7.82 13.58 -9.56
CA ALA A 300 6.58 13.60 -10.32
C ALA A 300 6.77 13.50 -11.84
N ASP A 301 7.76 12.70 -12.29
CA ASP A 301 8.00 12.42 -13.72
C ASP A 301 7.32 11.13 -14.21
N GLY A 302 6.67 10.39 -13.30
CA GLY A 302 5.94 9.17 -13.57
C GLY A 302 6.79 7.90 -13.50
N ILE A 303 8.11 8.02 -13.29
CA ILE A 303 9.02 6.89 -13.11
C ILE A 303 9.23 6.66 -11.62
N MET A 304 9.21 5.40 -11.20
CA MET A 304 9.40 5.04 -9.80
C MET A 304 10.87 5.08 -9.42
N GLU A 305 11.17 5.77 -8.32
CA GLU A 305 12.49 5.77 -7.73
C GLU A 305 12.60 4.78 -6.58
N MET A 306 13.79 4.22 -6.46
CA MET A 306 14.16 3.30 -5.40
C MET A 306 14.98 4.05 -4.33
N PRO A 307 14.65 3.89 -3.05
CA PRO A 307 15.42 4.51 -1.99
C PRO A 307 16.77 3.82 -1.78
N ALA A 308 17.83 4.61 -1.72
CA ALA A 308 19.20 4.18 -1.49
C ALA A 308 19.79 4.93 -0.30
N GLU A 309 20.37 4.22 0.65
CA GLU A 309 21.04 4.84 1.79
C GLU A 309 22.42 5.37 1.39
N VAL A 310 22.67 6.64 1.65
CA VAL A 310 23.90 7.30 1.19
C VAL A 310 25.13 6.90 2.00
N ARG A 311 24.98 6.60 3.30
CA ARG A 311 26.10 6.23 4.20
C ARG A 311 25.65 5.50 5.46
N LYS A 312 26.52 4.58 5.93
CA LYS A 312 26.35 3.84 7.18
C LYS A 312 26.97 4.52 8.43
N ASP A 313 27.88 5.46 8.24
CA ASP A 313 28.73 6.03 9.30
C ASP A 313 28.18 7.33 9.95
N TYR A 314 26.93 7.71 9.62
CA TYR A 314 26.26 8.85 10.26
C TYR A 314 25.40 8.51 11.47
N ALA A 315 25.08 7.26 11.67
CA ALA A 315 24.35 6.77 12.83
C ALA A 315 25.21 6.75 14.10
N ARG A 316 26.02 7.77 14.33
CA ARG A 316 26.61 8.00 15.64
C ARG A 316 25.60 8.76 16.50
N GLU A 317 24.86 8.00 17.30
CA GLU A 317 24.19 8.45 18.53
C GLU A 317 23.04 9.47 18.40
N ALA A 318 22.77 10.08 17.27
CA ALA A 318 21.85 11.21 17.25
C ALA A 318 20.37 10.85 17.07
N SER A 319 20.02 9.90 16.26
CA SER A 319 18.70 9.25 16.29
C SER A 319 18.67 8.05 15.35
N GLU A 320 18.11 6.95 15.83
CA GLU A 320 17.79 5.77 15.02
C GLU A 320 16.65 6.04 14.00
N SER A 321 16.24 7.29 13.86
CA SER A 321 15.05 7.69 13.11
C SER A 321 15.28 8.70 11.97
N ILE A 322 16.52 9.22 11.79
CA ILE A 322 16.86 10.11 10.68
C ILE A 322 18.06 9.59 9.89
N PHE A 323 17.90 9.56 8.57
CA PHE A 323 18.87 9.00 7.64
C PHE A 323 19.04 9.90 6.43
N PHE A 324 20.27 10.04 5.92
CA PHE A 324 20.51 10.61 4.60
C PHE A 324 20.20 9.59 3.53
N ILE A 325 19.28 9.93 2.65
CA ILE A 325 18.73 9.06 1.62
C ILE A 325 18.85 9.74 0.26
N GLN A 326 19.14 8.95 -0.75
CA GLN A 326 18.92 9.32 -2.15
C GLN A 326 17.81 8.45 -2.73
N TYR A 327 17.01 9.03 -3.62
CA TYR A 327 16.17 8.25 -4.50
C TYR A 327 16.82 8.20 -5.87
N VAL A 328 16.88 7.00 -6.42
CA VAL A 328 17.54 6.73 -7.69
C VAL A 328 16.58 6.17 -8.71
N GLN A 329 16.67 6.63 -9.94
CA GLN A 329 16.00 6.04 -11.10
C GLN A 329 16.95 5.11 -11.83
N HIS A 330 16.41 4.06 -12.44
CA HIS A 330 17.14 3.26 -13.39
C HIS A 330 16.89 3.77 -14.81
N ASN A 331 17.96 3.98 -15.60
CA ASN A 331 17.88 4.49 -16.98
C ASN A 331 18.06 3.38 -18.04
N GLY A 332 17.86 2.11 -17.65
CA GLY A 332 18.13 0.94 -18.51
C GLY A 332 19.55 0.39 -18.39
N THR A 333 20.51 1.18 -17.90
CA THR A 333 21.94 0.81 -17.80
C THR A 333 22.46 0.94 -16.37
N GLU A 334 22.14 2.03 -15.70
CA GLU A 334 22.63 2.36 -14.36
C GLU A 334 21.56 3.04 -13.51
N ALA A 335 21.72 3.03 -12.20
CA ALA A 335 20.90 3.78 -11.27
C ALA A 335 21.49 5.19 -11.07
N VAL A 336 20.69 6.21 -11.34
CA VAL A 336 21.07 7.62 -11.29
C VAL A 336 20.32 8.32 -10.16
N PRO A 337 21.01 9.02 -9.24
CA PRO A 337 20.34 9.82 -8.23
C PRO A 337 19.54 10.97 -8.85
N VAL A 338 18.26 11.08 -8.49
CA VAL A 338 17.37 12.16 -8.96
C VAL A 338 16.84 13.01 -7.81
N TRP A 339 16.84 12.48 -6.60
CA TRP A 339 16.44 13.19 -5.41
C TRP A 339 17.43 12.91 -4.26
N ASN A 340 17.70 13.91 -3.44
CA ASN A 340 18.59 13.79 -2.28
C ASN A 340 17.99 14.49 -1.06
N GLY A 341 18.00 13.81 0.07
CA GLY A 341 17.41 14.38 1.27
C GLY A 341 17.66 13.55 2.52
N ILE A 342 16.80 13.80 3.48
CA ILE A 342 16.73 12.99 4.71
C ILE A 342 15.38 12.28 4.78
N ALA A 343 15.37 11.11 5.38
CA ALA A 343 14.16 10.42 5.84
C ALA A 343 14.05 10.53 7.36
N ASN A 344 12.92 11.02 7.83
CA ASN A 344 12.57 11.01 9.25
C ASN A 344 11.43 10.02 9.48
N THR A 345 11.78 8.82 9.91
CA THR A 345 10.82 7.73 10.14
C THR A 345 10.00 7.90 11.42
N GLU A 346 10.45 8.72 12.37
CA GLU A 346 9.70 9.03 13.60
C GLU A 346 8.50 9.94 13.31
N ASN A 347 8.67 10.88 12.38
CA ASN A 347 7.64 11.84 12.03
C ASN A 347 7.01 11.61 10.65
N GLY A 348 7.44 10.60 9.90
CA GLY A 348 6.81 10.17 8.65
C GLY A 348 7.02 11.14 7.48
N TYR A 349 8.24 11.67 7.30
CA TYR A 349 8.52 12.57 6.18
C TYR A 349 9.90 12.39 5.58
N LEU A 350 10.02 12.72 4.31
CA LEU A 350 11.27 13.02 3.60
C LEU A 350 11.41 14.54 3.50
N PHE A 351 12.64 15.03 3.54
CA PHE A 351 12.94 16.46 3.33
C PHE A 351 14.15 16.62 2.42
N GLU A 352 13.95 17.32 1.30
CA GLU A 352 15.01 17.52 0.31
C GLU A 352 16.11 18.42 0.87
N VAL A 353 17.36 17.97 0.76
CA VAL A 353 18.54 18.77 1.12
C VAL A 353 19.59 18.70 0.01
N PRO A 354 20.50 19.71 -0.07
CA PRO A 354 21.59 19.68 -1.04
C PRO A 354 22.48 18.45 -0.86
N GLU A 355 22.87 17.78 -1.94
CA GLU A 355 23.68 16.56 -1.94
C GLU A 355 24.99 16.70 -1.11
N LYS A 356 25.60 17.87 -1.11
CA LYS A 356 26.81 18.12 -0.33
C LYS A 356 26.62 17.92 1.19
N TRP A 357 25.37 18.05 1.70
CA TRP A 357 25.07 17.79 3.10
C TRP A 357 25.41 16.37 3.51
N ASN A 358 25.26 15.43 2.61
CA ASN A 358 25.59 14.01 2.83
C ASN A 358 27.01 13.80 3.39
N LYS A 359 27.94 14.66 3.07
CA LYS A 359 29.36 14.56 3.48
C LYS A 359 29.77 15.55 4.56
N THR A 360 29.05 16.67 4.68
CA THR A 360 29.51 17.83 5.46
C THR A 360 28.63 18.17 6.63
N VAL A 361 27.46 17.54 6.77
CA VAL A 361 26.48 17.82 7.83
C VAL A 361 26.30 16.62 8.74
N GLU A 362 26.17 16.90 10.01
CA GLU A 362 25.72 15.94 11.05
C GLU A 362 24.34 16.37 11.55
N ILE A 363 23.54 15.38 12.00
CA ILE A 363 22.19 15.62 12.51
C ILE A 363 22.17 15.25 13.98
N GLU A 364 21.68 16.16 14.82
CA GLU A 364 21.52 15.95 16.25
C GLU A 364 20.05 16.07 16.65
N LYS A 365 19.56 15.19 17.52
CA LYS A 365 18.22 15.32 18.12
C LYS A 365 18.33 16.22 19.35
N SER A 366 17.63 17.35 19.34
CA SER A 366 17.59 18.22 20.51
C SER A 366 16.60 17.71 21.55
N ALA A 367 17.11 17.27 22.69
CA ALA A 367 16.28 16.82 23.81
C ALA A 367 15.37 17.93 24.39
N ALA A 368 15.77 19.21 24.21
CA ALA A 368 15.04 20.35 24.76
C ALA A 368 13.82 20.75 23.91
N SER A 369 13.90 20.59 22.59
CA SER A 369 12.86 21.01 21.64
C SER A 369 12.21 19.87 20.88
N ASN A 370 12.68 18.63 21.04
CA ASN A 370 12.30 17.47 20.23
C ASN A 370 12.44 17.75 18.73
N SER A 371 13.45 18.54 18.36
CA SER A 371 13.77 18.94 16.99
C SER A 371 15.01 18.21 16.48
N PHE A 372 15.18 18.23 15.16
CA PHE A 372 16.37 17.73 14.50
C PHE A 372 17.20 18.91 14.01
N VAL A 373 18.40 19.02 14.55
CA VAL A 373 19.33 20.12 14.29
C VAL A 373 20.43 19.62 13.37
N PHE A 374 20.60 20.30 12.27
CA PHE A 374 21.63 20.05 11.28
C PHE A 374 22.83 20.94 11.58
N CYS A 375 24.00 20.34 11.78
CA CYS A 375 25.22 21.04 12.15
C CYS A 375 26.31 20.79 11.11
N GLU A 376 27.12 21.81 10.83
CA GLU A 376 28.32 21.65 10.03
C GLU A 376 29.33 20.75 10.75
N LYS A 377 29.68 19.61 10.14
CA LYS A 377 30.55 18.58 10.70
C LYS A 377 31.92 19.11 11.12
N LYS A 378 32.43 20.13 10.42
CA LYS A 378 33.78 20.68 10.63
C LYS A 378 33.91 21.47 11.93
N ASN A 379 32.88 22.16 12.37
CA ASN A 379 32.93 23.12 13.48
C ASN A 379 31.74 23.05 14.45
N GLY A 380 30.75 22.20 14.18
CA GLY A 380 29.55 22.01 15.00
C GLY A 380 28.55 23.18 14.92
N ASN A 381 28.73 24.12 13.99
CA ASN A 381 27.81 25.25 13.85
C ASN A 381 26.45 24.77 13.32
N LYS A 382 25.38 25.23 13.95
CA LYS A 382 24.02 24.99 13.48
C LYS A 382 23.81 25.66 12.14
N ILE A 383 23.23 24.94 11.19
CA ILE A 383 22.89 25.44 9.85
C ILE A 383 21.39 25.44 9.62
N PHE A 384 20.67 24.43 10.13
CA PHE A 384 19.25 24.26 9.92
C PHE A 384 18.60 23.49 11.06
N GLU A 385 17.30 23.66 11.28
CA GLU A 385 16.54 22.91 12.28
C GLU A 385 15.15 22.64 11.73
N ILE A 386 14.68 21.40 11.93
CA ILE A 386 13.32 20.96 11.62
C ILE A 386 12.71 20.37 12.88
N PHE A 387 11.47 20.72 13.19
CA PHE A 387 10.73 20.03 14.22
C PHE A 387 9.24 19.92 13.89
N ALA A 388 8.64 18.83 14.38
CA ALA A 388 7.23 18.54 14.23
C ALA A 388 6.49 18.80 15.55
N VAL A 389 5.37 19.48 15.48
CA VAL A 389 4.53 19.83 16.63
C VAL A 389 3.12 19.35 16.38
N SER A 390 2.53 18.67 17.37
CA SER A 390 1.11 18.32 17.30
C SER A 390 0.27 19.58 17.14
N LYS A 391 -0.73 19.55 16.25
CA LYS A 391 -1.67 20.66 16.06
C LYS A 391 -2.40 21.05 17.35
N ASN A 392 -2.53 20.11 18.30
CA ASN A 392 -3.14 20.33 19.61
C ASN A 392 -2.23 21.02 20.62
N ASP A 393 -0.89 21.02 20.37
CA ASP A 393 0.12 21.56 21.29
C ASP A 393 0.70 22.88 20.81
N TYR A 394 0.07 23.53 19.84
CA TYR A 394 0.53 24.83 19.29
C TYR A 394 0.64 25.90 20.39
N GLN A 395 1.81 26.50 20.49
CA GLN A 395 2.10 27.60 21.40
C GLN A 395 2.82 28.71 20.63
N ASP A 396 2.59 29.96 21.02
CA ASP A 396 3.16 31.20 20.41
C ASP A 396 4.69 31.29 20.45
N LYS A 397 5.42 30.27 20.93
CA LYS A 397 6.88 30.25 21.06
C LYS A 397 7.67 29.98 19.76
N TYR A 398 6.98 29.89 18.62
CA TYR A 398 7.56 29.53 17.32
C TYR A 398 7.67 30.72 16.36
N GLU A 399 7.62 31.97 16.85
CA GLU A 399 7.69 33.21 16.03
C GLU A 399 8.94 33.29 15.15
N ASP A 400 10.05 32.70 15.59
CA ASP A 400 11.33 32.67 14.85
C ASP A 400 11.43 31.54 13.80
N TYR A 401 10.40 30.73 13.67
CA TYR A 401 10.37 29.59 12.77
C TYR A 401 9.36 29.78 11.65
N ILE A 402 9.60 29.16 10.53
CA ILE A 402 8.70 29.18 9.38
C ILE A 402 7.90 27.88 9.38
N LEU A 403 6.56 27.99 9.31
CA LEU A 403 5.71 26.84 9.03
C LEU A 403 5.94 26.42 7.57
N ALA A 404 6.57 25.27 7.39
CA ALA A 404 6.98 24.77 6.08
C ALA A 404 5.98 23.77 5.50
N ALA A 405 5.38 22.93 6.36
CA ALA A 405 4.40 21.94 5.93
C ALA A 405 3.44 21.56 7.08
N GLU A 406 2.37 20.89 6.77
CA GLU A 406 1.42 20.32 7.73
C GLU A 406 0.83 18.99 7.20
N ASP A 407 0.56 18.07 8.11
CA ASP A 407 -0.25 16.88 7.87
C ASP A 407 -1.57 16.96 8.67
N GLU A 408 -2.31 15.88 8.78
CA GLU A 408 -3.57 15.84 9.53
C GLU A 408 -3.38 16.13 11.02
N THR A 409 -2.24 15.78 11.61
CA THR A 409 -1.98 15.76 13.04
C THR A 409 -0.92 16.75 13.51
N LYS A 410 0.02 17.13 12.63
CA LYS A 410 1.22 17.90 12.96
C LYS A 410 1.43 19.10 12.04
N ASN A 411 2.11 20.09 12.60
CA ASN A 411 2.73 21.20 11.89
C ASN A 411 4.24 21.00 11.88
N TYR A 412 4.89 21.27 10.75
CA TYR A 412 6.33 21.12 10.53
C TYR A 412 6.96 22.49 10.38
N TYR A 413 7.81 22.83 11.32
CA TYR A 413 8.49 24.12 11.37
C TYR A 413 9.96 23.98 11.04
N VAL A 414 10.50 24.97 10.34
CA VAL A 414 11.92 25.03 9.97
C VAL A 414 12.53 26.36 10.39
N LYS A 415 13.84 26.30 10.69
CA LYS A 415 14.64 27.49 10.94
C LYS A 415 16.00 27.35 10.28
N SER A 416 16.40 28.36 9.49
CA SER A 416 17.77 28.46 8.98
C SER A 416 18.61 29.31 9.94
N TYR A 417 19.80 28.83 10.27
CA TYR A 417 20.80 29.55 11.04
C TYR A 417 21.86 30.24 10.16
N VAL A 418 21.76 30.04 8.84
CA VAL A 418 22.66 30.60 7.85
C VAL A 418 21.90 31.51 6.88
N ALA A 419 22.55 32.57 6.43
CA ALA A 419 21.97 33.56 5.52
C ALA A 419 22.19 33.15 4.05
N GLU A 420 21.46 33.83 3.17
CA GLU A 420 21.64 33.74 1.72
C GLU A 420 23.10 33.98 1.34
N GLY A 421 23.60 33.19 0.40
CA GLY A 421 25.00 33.15 0.00
C GLY A 421 25.90 32.19 0.80
N ASN A 422 25.42 31.65 1.90
CA ASN A 422 26.08 30.52 2.57
C ASN A 422 25.85 29.24 1.77
N GLU A 423 26.86 28.39 1.72
CA GLU A 423 26.79 27.16 0.95
C GLU A 423 25.77 26.12 1.47
N TYR A 424 25.32 26.25 2.72
CA TYR A 424 24.30 25.40 3.34
C TYR A 424 22.90 26.04 3.31
N TYR A 425 22.75 27.22 2.72
CA TYR A 425 21.47 27.92 2.72
C TYR A 425 20.45 27.24 1.80
N ILE A 426 19.26 27.00 2.34
CA ILE A 426 18.07 26.61 1.60
C ILE A 426 17.12 27.81 1.64
N SER A 427 16.64 28.27 0.48
CA SER A 427 15.72 29.42 0.45
C SER A 427 14.35 29.03 1.03
N PRO A 428 13.69 29.94 1.78
CA PRO A 428 12.38 29.71 2.36
C PRO A 428 11.30 29.27 1.35
N GLU A 429 11.39 29.70 0.12
CA GLU A 429 10.48 29.35 -0.97
C GLU A 429 10.49 27.87 -1.31
N LYS A 430 11.61 27.19 -1.01
CA LYS A 430 11.75 25.75 -1.23
C LYS A 430 11.23 24.90 -0.09
N TYR A 431 11.01 25.45 1.10
CA TYR A 431 10.69 24.64 2.28
C TYR A 431 9.43 23.81 2.11
N THR A 432 8.35 24.43 1.60
CA THR A 432 7.06 23.70 1.42
C THR A 432 7.18 22.57 0.40
N GLY A 433 7.88 22.81 -0.71
CA GLY A 433 8.08 21.82 -1.76
C GLY A 433 9.10 20.74 -1.43
N SER A 434 9.85 20.88 -0.32
CA SER A 434 10.88 19.92 0.09
C SER A 434 10.36 18.78 0.96
N PHE A 435 9.11 18.85 1.45
CA PHE A 435 8.51 17.79 2.25
C PHE A 435 7.73 16.79 1.38
N ILE A 436 7.99 15.50 1.58
CA ILE A 436 7.19 14.38 1.06
C ILE A 436 6.79 13.55 2.28
N PHE A 437 5.49 13.37 2.52
CA PHE A 437 4.99 12.53 3.62
C PHE A 437 4.95 11.05 3.22
N ILE A 438 5.34 10.16 4.16
CA ILE A 438 5.52 8.71 3.93
C ILE A 438 4.81 7.88 4.99
#